data_7cedec861136278cd0c354d0198bda32
#
_entry.id   7cedec861136278cd0c354d0198bda32
#
_cell.length_a   1.000
_cell.length_b   1.000
_cell.length_c   1.000
_cell.angle_alpha   90.00
_cell.angle_beta   90.00
_cell.angle_gamma   90.00
#
_symmetry.space_group_name_H-M   'P 1'
#
loop_
_entity.id
_entity.type
_entity.pdbx_description
1 polymer ?
#
loop_
_entity_poly.entity_id
_entity_poly.type
_entity_poly.pdbx_seq_one_letter_code
_entity_poly.pdbx_strand_id
1 'polypeptide(L)'
;MLFGGTYAMTSREERLSDLLRKAGGATPKAYLRGAKLTRVANEDEKKRMRDVLEIMNRQFGKAMMDSLGVRVEDTFSVGLDLEKALANPGGEYDLVLREGDGISVPKMNNTVKIDGAVMVPNTVAYLKGKNVSYYLDQAGGYADNAKKSKKFIIYMNGQVTQVGSRDSDKIEPGCEIIVPSKKDRKGVSVAEILSYASSFGSLATMFATITNLIKK
;
A
#
# COMPACT_ATOMS: atom_id res chain seq x y z
N MET A 1 -8.30 -10.61 -13.80
CA MET A 1 -7.86 -11.03 -15.12
C MET A 1 -8.67 -12.24 -15.53
N LEU A 2 -9.08 -12.33 -16.80
CA LEU A 2 -9.79 -13.49 -17.33
C LEU A 2 -8.85 -14.70 -17.39
N PHE A 3 -7.62 -14.51 -17.85
CA PHE A 3 -6.63 -15.56 -17.95
C PHE A 3 -5.42 -15.19 -17.09
N GLY A 4 -5.25 -15.87 -15.96
CA GLY A 4 -4.02 -15.79 -15.17
C GLY A 4 -2.95 -16.67 -15.79
N GLY A 5 -1.68 -16.23 -15.76
CA GLY A 5 -0.58 -17.00 -16.30
C GLY A 5 0.68 -16.17 -16.58
N THR A 6 1.65 -16.82 -17.18
CA THR A 6 2.89 -16.18 -17.64
C THR A 6 2.76 -15.84 -19.12
N TYR A 7 3.12 -14.62 -19.47
CA TYR A 7 3.03 -14.09 -20.83
C TYR A 7 4.42 -13.71 -21.33
N ALA A 8 4.76 -14.17 -22.52
CA ALA A 8 5.99 -13.75 -23.18
C ALA A 8 5.88 -12.28 -23.59
N MET A 9 6.91 -11.51 -23.28
CA MET A 9 7.07 -10.16 -23.81
C MET A 9 7.40 -10.22 -25.30
N THR A 10 6.68 -9.46 -26.11
CA THR A 10 6.88 -9.39 -27.55
C THR A 10 7.74 -8.18 -27.96
N SER A 11 7.87 -7.20 -27.07
CA SER A 11 8.68 -5.99 -27.25
C SER A 11 9.22 -5.51 -25.92
N ARG A 12 10.35 -4.79 -25.95
CA ARG A 12 10.91 -4.09 -24.78
C ARG A 12 10.09 -2.86 -24.37
N GLU A 13 9.18 -2.42 -25.22
CA GLU A 13 8.29 -1.28 -24.98
C GLU A 13 6.88 -1.72 -24.56
N GLU A 14 6.68 -3.01 -24.30
CA GLU A 14 5.38 -3.54 -23.88
C GLU A 14 4.93 -2.93 -22.57
N ARG A 15 3.66 -2.53 -22.51
CA ARG A 15 3.09 -1.79 -21.41
C ARG A 15 2.05 -2.60 -20.63
N LEU A 16 1.65 -2.07 -19.49
CA LEU A 16 0.58 -2.65 -18.66
C LEU A 16 -0.69 -2.94 -19.44
N SER A 17 -1.15 -1.99 -20.25
CA SER A 17 -2.36 -2.13 -21.06
C SER A 17 -2.25 -3.26 -22.08
N ASP A 18 -1.06 -3.50 -22.65
CA ASP A 18 -0.83 -4.58 -23.61
C ASP A 18 -0.91 -5.95 -22.92
N LEU A 19 -0.27 -6.08 -21.75
CA LEU A 19 -0.33 -7.31 -20.98
C LEU A 19 -1.76 -7.61 -20.52
N LEU A 20 -2.51 -6.60 -20.05
CA LEU A 20 -3.90 -6.80 -19.68
C LEU A 20 -4.76 -7.26 -20.86
N ARG A 21 -4.52 -6.72 -22.03
CA ARG A 21 -5.20 -7.15 -23.27
C ARG A 21 -4.89 -8.59 -23.60
N LYS A 22 -3.63 -9.01 -23.52
CA LYS A 22 -3.22 -10.43 -23.69
C LYS A 22 -3.89 -11.33 -22.66
N ALA A 23 -4.06 -10.87 -21.42
CA ALA A 23 -4.71 -11.61 -20.34
C ALA A 23 -6.26 -11.58 -20.42
N GLY A 24 -6.82 -11.12 -21.53
CA GLY A 24 -8.28 -11.08 -21.77
C GLY A 24 -9.01 -9.98 -21.01
N GLY A 25 -8.29 -9.00 -20.45
CA GLY A 25 -8.89 -7.87 -19.73
C GLY A 25 -9.23 -8.17 -18.27
N ALA A 26 -9.88 -7.22 -17.64
CA ALA A 26 -10.30 -7.31 -16.25
C ALA A 26 -11.66 -8.00 -16.12
N THR A 27 -11.82 -8.84 -15.10
CA THR A 27 -13.14 -9.38 -14.76
C THR A 27 -14.01 -8.34 -14.05
N PRO A 28 -15.35 -8.47 -14.03
CA PRO A 28 -16.22 -7.54 -13.28
C PRO A 28 -15.95 -7.49 -11.78
N LYS A 29 -15.29 -8.52 -11.22
CA LYS A 29 -14.92 -8.60 -9.79
C LYS A 29 -13.50 -8.07 -9.52
N ALA A 30 -12.75 -7.68 -10.54
CA ALA A 30 -11.40 -7.16 -10.38
C ALA A 30 -11.43 -5.75 -9.78
N TYR A 31 -10.61 -5.53 -8.77
CA TYR A 31 -10.43 -4.21 -8.17
C TYR A 31 -9.16 -3.57 -8.74
N LEU A 32 -9.30 -2.78 -9.80
CA LEU A 32 -8.18 -2.23 -10.56
C LEU A 32 -7.34 -1.26 -9.73
N ARG A 33 -7.95 -0.46 -8.84
CA ARG A 33 -7.25 0.47 -7.95
C ARG A 33 -6.39 -0.23 -6.90
N GLY A 34 -6.69 -1.48 -6.59
CA GLY A 34 -5.89 -2.33 -5.71
C GLY A 34 -4.76 -3.08 -6.42
N ALA A 35 -4.59 -2.89 -7.71
CA ALA A 35 -3.56 -3.57 -8.47
C ALA A 35 -2.16 -3.17 -8.02
N LYS A 36 -1.22 -4.11 -8.07
CA LYS A 36 0.21 -3.89 -7.81
C LYS A 36 1.06 -4.61 -8.84
N LEU A 37 2.17 -3.98 -9.15
CA LEU A 37 3.25 -4.55 -9.94
C LEU A 37 4.35 -5.01 -8.98
N THR A 38 4.77 -6.26 -9.06
CA THR A 38 5.97 -6.77 -8.41
C THR A 38 7.08 -6.79 -9.44
N ARG A 39 8.18 -6.11 -9.16
CA ARG A 39 9.31 -5.93 -10.09
C ARG A 39 10.58 -6.50 -9.51
N VAL A 40 11.38 -7.18 -10.32
CA VAL A 40 12.71 -7.64 -9.91
C VAL A 40 13.63 -6.44 -9.77
N ALA A 41 14.28 -6.33 -8.60
CA ALA A 41 15.18 -5.24 -8.29
C ALA A 41 16.53 -5.45 -8.99
N ASN A 42 17.00 -4.43 -9.72
CA ASN A 42 18.36 -4.38 -10.21
C ASN A 42 19.35 -4.01 -9.09
N GLU A 43 20.66 -4.09 -9.37
CA GLU A 43 21.68 -3.84 -8.33
C GLU A 43 21.66 -2.41 -7.78
N ASP A 44 21.34 -1.41 -8.59
CA ASP A 44 21.21 -0.02 -8.14
C ASP A 44 19.96 0.16 -7.25
N GLU A 45 18.86 -0.50 -7.57
CA GLU A 45 17.66 -0.51 -6.78
C GLU A 45 17.89 -1.23 -5.44
N LYS A 46 18.57 -2.39 -5.45
CA LYS A 46 18.99 -3.10 -4.22
C LYS A 46 19.94 -2.27 -3.36
N LYS A 47 20.87 -1.55 -3.97
CA LYS A 47 21.76 -0.64 -3.24
C LYS A 47 20.96 0.45 -2.54
N ARG A 48 20.05 1.12 -3.24
CA ARG A 48 19.16 2.14 -2.64
C ARG A 48 18.33 1.57 -1.50
N MET A 49 17.80 0.34 -1.63
CA MET A 49 17.07 -0.31 -0.54
C MET A 49 17.97 -0.57 0.68
N ARG A 50 19.24 -1.00 0.46
CA ARG A 50 20.22 -1.18 1.56
C ARG A 50 20.51 0.13 2.27
N ASP A 51 20.75 1.22 1.53
CA ASP A 51 21.02 2.54 2.09
C ASP A 51 19.85 3.03 2.95
N VAL A 52 18.62 2.83 2.46
CA VAL A 52 17.40 3.16 3.19
C VAL A 52 17.26 2.31 4.45
N LEU A 53 17.49 1.00 4.36
CA LEU A 53 17.44 0.10 5.52
C LEU A 53 18.49 0.48 6.57
N GLU A 54 19.67 0.91 6.14
CA GLU A 54 20.71 1.37 7.06
C GLU A 54 20.29 2.65 7.82
N ILE A 55 19.68 3.60 7.12
CA ILE A 55 19.12 4.81 7.75
C ILE A 55 18.05 4.41 8.78
N MET A 56 17.14 3.48 8.42
CA MET A 56 16.11 2.99 9.34
C MET A 56 16.72 2.29 10.57
N ASN A 57 17.73 1.44 10.38
CA ASN A 57 18.42 0.76 11.47
C ASN A 57 19.06 1.77 12.44
N ARG A 58 19.65 2.85 11.91
CA ARG A 58 20.20 3.94 12.75
C ARG A 58 19.10 4.69 13.50
N GLN A 59 17.96 4.93 12.88
CA GLN A 59 16.87 5.72 13.46
C GLN A 59 16.00 4.95 14.45
N PHE A 60 15.72 3.67 14.19
CA PHE A 60 14.77 2.85 14.95
C PHE A 60 15.40 1.69 15.70
N GLY A 61 16.67 1.36 15.40
CA GLY A 61 17.39 0.24 15.96
C GLY A 61 17.21 -1.06 15.14
N LYS A 62 18.32 -1.78 14.95
CA LYS A 62 18.35 -3.01 14.15
C LYS A 62 17.39 -4.09 14.69
N ALA A 63 17.36 -4.29 16.00
CA ALA A 63 16.47 -5.29 16.61
C ALA A 63 14.99 -5.06 16.29
N MET A 64 14.58 -3.79 16.21
CA MET A 64 13.21 -3.43 15.82
C MET A 64 12.95 -3.72 14.34
N MET A 65 13.89 -3.40 13.45
CA MET A 65 13.75 -3.69 12.02
C MET A 65 13.73 -5.19 11.74
N ASP A 66 14.55 -5.96 12.43
CA ASP A 66 14.57 -7.42 12.34
C ASP A 66 13.23 -8.02 12.82
N SER A 67 12.66 -7.50 13.92
CA SER A 67 11.35 -7.96 14.43
C SER A 67 10.19 -7.66 13.48
N LEU A 68 10.31 -6.62 12.65
CA LEU A 68 9.34 -6.26 11.60
C LEU A 68 9.56 -7.03 10.29
N GLY A 69 10.59 -7.85 10.20
CA GLY A 69 10.95 -8.59 8.99
C GLY A 69 11.40 -7.71 7.83
N VAL A 70 11.85 -6.47 8.09
CA VAL A 70 12.30 -5.54 7.05
C VAL A 70 13.64 -5.99 6.51
N ARG A 71 13.66 -6.44 5.27
CA ARG A 71 14.85 -6.93 4.57
C ARG A 71 14.95 -6.34 3.18
N VAL A 72 16.13 -6.39 2.61
CA VAL A 72 16.31 -6.14 1.17
C VAL A 72 15.85 -7.39 0.43
N GLU A 73 14.80 -7.24 -0.35
CA GLU A 73 14.23 -8.33 -1.15
C GLU A 73 14.71 -8.23 -2.60
N ASP A 74 14.69 -9.34 -3.32
CA ASP A 74 15.02 -9.37 -4.76
C ASP A 74 13.93 -8.74 -5.61
N THR A 75 12.76 -8.51 -5.05
CA THR A 75 11.62 -7.87 -5.71
C THR A 75 11.07 -6.72 -4.88
N PHE A 76 10.43 -5.76 -5.53
CA PHE A 76 9.71 -4.68 -4.86
C PHE A 76 8.36 -4.42 -5.53
N SER A 77 7.41 -3.92 -4.76
CA SER A 77 6.08 -3.57 -5.28
C SER A 77 6.06 -2.12 -5.77
N VAL A 78 5.47 -1.92 -6.94
CA VAL A 78 5.14 -0.61 -7.49
C VAL A 78 3.63 -0.45 -7.44
N GLY A 79 3.16 0.59 -6.76
CA GLY A 79 1.73 0.92 -6.73
C GLY A 79 1.27 1.37 -8.11
N LEU A 80 0.17 0.81 -8.59
CA LEU A 80 -0.41 1.10 -9.88
C LEU A 80 -1.73 1.88 -9.74
N ASP A 81 -1.99 2.74 -10.69
CA ASP A 81 -3.34 3.21 -11.00
C ASP A 81 -3.77 2.56 -12.33
N LEU A 82 -4.23 1.33 -12.22
CA LEU A 82 -4.55 0.52 -13.40
C LEU A 82 -5.81 1.04 -14.13
N GLU A 83 -6.72 1.72 -13.44
CA GLU A 83 -7.86 2.41 -14.07
C GLU A 83 -7.38 3.48 -15.03
N LYS A 84 -6.46 4.35 -14.59
CA LYS A 84 -5.92 5.41 -15.44
C LYS A 84 -5.04 4.86 -16.56
N ALA A 85 -4.26 3.81 -16.29
CA ALA A 85 -3.46 3.15 -17.31
C ALA A 85 -4.34 2.60 -18.46
N LEU A 86 -5.46 1.96 -18.12
CA LEU A 86 -6.42 1.43 -19.13
C LEU A 86 -7.25 2.52 -19.82
N ALA A 87 -7.55 3.62 -19.11
CA ALA A 87 -8.28 4.75 -19.69
C ALA A 87 -7.43 5.54 -20.70
N ASN A 88 -6.11 5.56 -20.54
CA ASN A 88 -5.17 6.25 -21.42
C ASN A 88 -3.95 5.38 -21.74
N PRO A 89 -4.09 4.37 -22.62
CA PRO A 89 -2.98 3.53 -23.05
C PRO A 89 -1.85 4.36 -23.67
N GLY A 90 -0.60 4.08 -23.27
CA GLY A 90 0.57 4.84 -23.66
C GLY A 90 0.81 6.12 -22.85
N GLY A 91 -0.10 6.48 -21.95
CA GLY A 91 0.03 7.63 -21.05
C GLY A 91 0.98 7.38 -19.87
N GLU A 92 1.08 8.37 -18.98
CA GLU A 92 2.02 8.36 -17.84
C GLU A 92 1.78 7.23 -16.82
N TYR A 93 0.52 6.76 -16.68
CA TYR A 93 0.15 5.67 -15.77
C TYR A 93 0.35 4.27 -16.40
N ASP A 94 0.49 4.21 -17.73
CA ASP A 94 0.67 2.97 -18.47
C ASP A 94 2.15 2.60 -18.55
N LEU A 95 2.65 2.03 -17.45
CA LEU A 95 4.07 1.73 -17.26
C LEU A 95 4.59 0.73 -18.28
N VAL A 96 5.81 0.96 -18.75
CA VAL A 96 6.57 -0.03 -19.53
C VAL A 96 6.98 -1.16 -18.61
N LEU A 97 6.73 -2.39 -19.05
CA LEU A 97 7.06 -3.60 -18.33
C LEU A 97 8.53 -3.97 -18.47
N ARG A 98 9.02 -4.71 -17.47
CA ARG A 98 10.34 -5.37 -17.52
C ARG A 98 10.15 -6.87 -17.45
N GLU A 99 11.13 -7.59 -17.96
CA GLU A 99 11.16 -9.05 -17.80
C GLU A 99 11.14 -9.43 -16.33
N GLY A 100 10.29 -10.39 -15.97
CA GLY A 100 10.06 -10.79 -14.58
C GLY A 100 9.05 -9.95 -13.80
N ASP A 101 8.46 -8.92 -14.41
CA ASP A 101 7.37 -8.17 -13.79
C ASP A 101 6.13 -9.05 -13.57
N GLY A 102 5.59 -9.01 -12.35
CA GLY A 102 4.34 -9.70 -11.99
C GLY A 102 3.24 -8.69 -11.67
N ILE A 103 2.07 -8.83 -12.29
CA ILE A 103 0.91 -7.99 -12.00
C ILE A 103 -0.10 -8.79 -11.19
N SER A 104 -0.46 -8.29 -10.01
CA SER A 104 -1.53 -8.82 -9.18
C SER A 104 -2.71 -7.85 -9.16
N VAL A 105 -3.89 -8.34 -9.56
CA VAL A 105 -5.14 -7.59 -9.50
C VAL A 105 -6.07 -8.30 -8.51
N PRO A 106 -6.30 -7.73 -7.31
CA PRO A 106 -7.14 -8.36 -6.31
C PRO A 106 -8.62 -8.32 -6.72
N LYS A 107 -9.42 -9.16 -6.05
CA LYS A 107 -10.88 -9.00 -6.10
C LYS A 107 -11.30 -7.84 -5.23
N MET A 108 -12.40 -7.19 -5.59
CA MET A 108 -13.00 -6.14 -4.76
C MET A 108 -13.39 -6.71 -3.40
N ASN A 109 -12.90 -6.07 -2.34
CA ASN A 109 -13.26 -6.39 -0.95
C ASN A 109 -14.08 -5.23 -0.38
N ASN A 110 -15.37 -5.42 -0.19
CA ASN A 110 -16.30 -4.40 0.30
C ASN A 110 -16.23 -4.21 1.82
N THR A 111 -15.04 -4.21 2.39
CA THR A 111 -14.81 -3.96 3.82
C THR A 111 -13.77 -2.87 4.04
N VAL A 112 -13.77 -2.31 5.24
CA VAL A 112 -12.73 -1.42 5.76
C VAL A 112 -12.24 -2.04 7.06
N LYS A 113 -10.93 -2.25 7.18
CA LYS A 113 -10.30 -2.69 8.40
C LYS A 113 -9.90 -1.46 9.24
N ILE A 114 -10.12 -1.53 10.54
CA ILE A 114 -9.72 -0.48 11.48
C ILE A 114 -8.78 -1.12 12.50
N ASP A 115 -7.57 -0.57 12.65
CA ASP A 115 -6.52 -1.14 13.47
C ASP A 115 -5.68 -0.06 14.19
N GLY A 116 -4.78 -0.50 15.08
CA GLY A 116 -3.94 0.37 15.88
C GLY A 116 -4.58 0.76 17.21
N ALA A 117 -4.37 2.01 17.64
CA ALA A 117 -4.83 2.51 18.92
C ALA A 117 -6.32 2.89 18.90
N VAL A 118 -7.18 1.91 18.67
CA VAL A 118 -8.65 1.97 18.77
C VAL A 118 -9.12 1.05 19.89
N MET A 119 -10.35 1.24 20.37
CA MET A 119 -10.87 0.42 21.49
C MET A 119 -10.99 -1.05 21.11
N VAL A 120 -11.54 -1.33 19.91
CA VAL A 120 -11.72 -2.70 19.40
C VAL A 120 -11.33 -2.74 17.91
N PRO A 121 -10.10 -3.18 17.58
CA PRO A 121 -9.72 -3.41 16.19
C PRO A 121 -10.70 -4.37 15.52
N ASN A 122 -11.25 -4.00 14.38
CA ASN A 122 -12.24 -4.80 13.67
C ASN A 122 -12.23 -4.53 12.15
N THR A 123 -13.08 -5.28 11.46
CA THR A 123 -13.33 -5.10 10.02
C THR A 123 -14.83 -4.94 9.81
N VAL A 124 -15.24 -3.87 9.14
CA VAL A 124 -16.63 -3.52 8.91
C VAL A 124 -16.95 -3.35 7.44
N ALA A 125 -18.22 -3.36 7.06
CA ALA A 125 -18.62 -3.15 5.67
C ALA A 125 -18.22 -1.74 5.18
N TYR A 126 -17.71 -1.66 3.95
CA TYR A 126 -17.49 -0.39 3.27
C TYR A 126 -18.82 0.25 2.90
N LEU A 127 -19.01 1.50 3.26
CA LEU A 127 -20.16 2.32 2.90
C LEU A 127 -19.69 3.60 2.21
N LYS A 128 -20.06 3.78 0.95
CA LYS A 128 -19.68 4.94 0.16
C LYS A 128 -20.11 6.25 0.83
N GLY A 129 -19.19 7.22 0.87
CA GLY A 129 -19.44 8.56 1.43
C GLY A 129 -19.34 8.65 2.97
N LYS A 130 -19.09 7.54 3.66
CA LYS A 130 -18.78 7.60 5.09
C LYS A 130 -17.35 8.08 5.31
N ASN A 131 -17.14 8.88 6.35
CA ASN A 131 -15.83 9.46 6.68
C ASN A 131 -15.05 8.60 7.69
N VAL A 132 -13.81 8.97 7.94
CA VAL A 132 -12.92 8.27 8.88
C VAL A 132 -13.53 8.20 10.29
N SER A 133 -14.22 9.26 10.75
CA SER A 133 -14.86 9.28 12.06
C SER A 133 -15.91 8.17 12.20
N TYR A 134 -16.74 8.00 11.17
CA TYR A 134 -17.74 6.92 11.15
C TYR A 134 -17.10 5.54 11.39
N TYR A 135 -16.01 5.24 10.70
CA TYR A 135 -15.33 3.95 10.85
C TYR A 135 -14.65 3.79 12.20
N LEU A 136 -14.08 4.87 12.74
CA LEU A 136 -13.51 4.85 14.09
C LEU A 136 -14.58 4.59 15.16
N ASP A 137 -15.77 5.17 14.99
CA ASP A 137 -16.90 4.92 15.90
C ASP A 137 -17.33 3.46 15.87
N GLN A 138 -17.26 2.79 14.70
CA GLN A 138 -17.51 1.34 14.58
C GLN A 138 -16.46 0.49 15.33
N ALA A 139 -15.26 1.04 15.57
CA ALA A 139 -14.21 0.41 16.39
C ALA A 139 -14.26 0.84 17.87
N GLY A 140 -15.36 1.44 18.31
CA GLY A 140 -15.53 1.94 19.68
C GLY A 140 -14.75 3.23 19.97
N GLY A 141 -14.24 3.91 18.94
CA GLY A 141 -13.47 5.12 19.08
C GLY A 141 -11.98 4.87 19.36
N TYR A 142 -11.32 5.91 19.86
CA TYR A 142 -9.90 5.89 20.15
C TYR A 142 -9.60 5.23 21.49
N ALA A 143 -8.55 4.40 21.54
CA ALA A 143 -7.94 3.97 22.79
C ALA A 143 -7.26 5.15 23.52
N ASP A 144 -7.00 5.01 24.83
CA ASP A 144 -6.42 6.08 25.68
C ASP A 144 -5.04 6.55 25.19
N ASN A 145 -4.26 5.63 24.66
CA ASN A 145 -2.93 5.89 24.11
C ASN A 145 -2.96 6.37 22.65
N ALA A 146 -4.10 6.60 22.04
CA ALA A 146 -4.21 6.99 20.63
C ALA A 146 -3.63 8.38 20.34
N LYS A 147 -2.87 8.50 19.25
CA LYS A 147 -2.45 9.78 18.68
C LYS A 147 -3.52 10.33 17.75
N LYS A 148 -4.58 10.90 18.32
CA LYS A 148 -5.80 11.34 17.63
C LYS A 148 -5.56 12.33 16.49
N SER A 149 -4.43 13.06 16.50
CA SER A 149 -4.06 14.03 15.46
C SER A 149 -3.53 13.39 14.17
N LYS A 150 -3.15 12.10 14.20
CA LYS A 150 -2.63 11.38 13.04
C LYS A 150 -3.41 10.10 12.80
N LYS A 151 -3.80 9.90 11.56
CA LYS A 151 -4.47 8.70 11.06
C LYS A 151 -3.98 8.43 9.66
N PHE A 152 -3.88 7.18 9.28
CA PHE A 152 -3.41 6.76 7.98
C PHE A 152 -4.39 5.78 7.35
N ILE A 153 -4.49 5.83 6.03
CA ILE A 153 -5.15 4.78 5.24
C ILE A 153 -4.07 4.03 4.47
N ILE A 154 -4.14 2.71 4.53
CA ILE A 154 -3.35 1.81 3.70
C ILE A 154 -4.30 1.23 2.67
N TYR A 155 -4.00 1.43 1.40
CA TYR A 155 -4.78 0.90 0.28
C TYR A 155 -4.31 -0.49 -0.13
N MET A 156 -5.17 -1.23 -0.81
CA MET A 156 -4.85 -2.58 -1.29
C MET A 156 -3.64 -2.63 -2.24
N ASN A 157 -3.31 -1.53 -2.92
CA ASN A 157 -2.11 -1.40 -3.74
C ASN A 157 -0.83 -1.08 -2.93
N GLY A 158 -0.93 -0.97 -1.60
CA GLY A 158 0.19 -0.68 -0.70
C GLY A 158 0.51 0.81 -0.53
N GLN A 159 -0.24 1.71 -1.17
CA GLN A 159 -0.08 3.15 -0.92
C GLN A 159 -0.59 3.53 0.46
N VAL A 160 0.06 4.52 1.08
CA VAL A 160 -0.31 5.05 2.40
C VAL A 160 -0.60 6.54 2.30
N THR A 161 -1.71 6.96 2.88
CA THR A 161 -2.11 8.38 2.89
C THR A 161 -2.49 8.80 4.31
N GLN A 162 -2.01 9.96 4.75
CA GLN A 162 -2.47 10.56 5.99
C GLN A 162 -3.85 11.21 5.78
N VAL A 163 -4.77 10.99 6.73
CA VAL A 163 -6.16 11.44 6.62
C VAL A 163 -6.63 12.18 7.87
N GLY A 164 -7.61 13.06 7.67
CA GLY A 164 -8.38 13.70 8.73
C GLY A 164 -9.64 12.90 9.08
N SER A 165 -10.26 13.24 10.21
CA SER A 165 -11.49 12.54 10.68
C SER A 165 -12.68 12.73 9.73
N ARG A 166 -12.73 13.82 8.97
CA ARG A 166 -13.82 14.16 8.03
C ARG A 166 -13.60 13.67 6.61
N ASP A 167 -12.41 13.14 6.30
CA ASP A 167 -12.10 12.64 4.96
C ASP A 167 -12.99 11.42 4.64
N SER A 168 -13.77 11.51 3.58
CA SER A 168 -14.63 10.44 3.08
C SER A 168 -14.21 9.98 1.68
N ASP A 169 -13.68 10.87 0.88
CA ASP A 169 -13.25 10.66 -0.50
C ASP A 169 -12.00 9.78 -0.62
N LYS A 170 -11.21 9.70 0.46
CA LYS A 170 -10.00 8.88 0.55
C LYS A 170 -10.26 7.44 1.01
N ILE A 171 -11.48 7.12 1.47
CA ILE A 171 -11.80 5.77 1.90
C ILE A 171 -12.25 4.95 0.71
N GLU A 172 -11.57 3.83 0.51
CA GLU A 172 -11.83 2.90 -0.59
C GLU A 172 -12.16 1.50 -0.06
N PRO A 173 -12.92 0.71 -0.84
CA PRO A 173 -13.16 -0.69 -0.51
C PRO A 173 -11.83 -1.46 -0.31
N GLY A 174 -11.74 -2.22 0.77
CA GLY A 174 -10.55 -3.01 1.09
C GLY A 174 -9.42 -2.23 1.75
N CYS A 175 -9.59 -0.93 2.04
CA CYS A 175 -8.56 -0.17 2.73
C CYS A 175 -8.50 -0.50 4.23
N GLU A 176 -7.38 -0.14 4.86
CA GLU A 176 -7.15 -0.25 6.29
C GLU A 176 -6.89 1.12 6.89
N ILE A 177 -7.66 1.49 7.92
CA ILE A 177 -7.49 2.73 8.68
C ILE A 177 -6.64 2.41 9.91
N ILE A 178 -5.48 3.07 10.04
CA ILE A 178 -4.55 2.90 11.14
C ILE A 178 -4.52 4.14 12.02
N VAL A 179 -4.74 3.94 13.31
CA VAL A 179 -4.57 4.96 14.35
C VAL A 179 -3.29 4.64 15.13
N PRO A 180 -2.22 5.45 15.01
CA PRO A 180 -1.00 5.21 15.77
C PRO A 180 -1.18 5.50 17.25
N SER A 181 -0.39 4.85 18.09
CA SER A 181 -0.30 5.15 19.52
C SER A 181 0.57 6.38 19.81
N LYS A 182 0.35 7.01 20.96
CA LYS A 182 1.28 7.97 21.55
C LYS A 182 2.44 7.17 22.12
N LYS A 183 3.61 7.23 21.50
CA LYS A 183 4.86 6.77 22.14
C LYS A 183 5.59 7.96 22.75
N ASP A 184 6.24 7.69 23.86
CA ASP A 184 7.01 8.68 24.62
C ASP A 184 7.96 9.47 23.70
N ARG A 185 7.76 10.79 23.67
CA ARG A 185 8.65 11.88 23.18
C ARG A 185 9.22 11.85 21.75
N LYS A 186 9.07 10.81 20.91
CA LYS A 186 9.71 10.73 19.58
C LYS A 186 8.78 10.63 18.36
N GLY A 187 7.54 11.04 18.47
CA GLY A 187 6.63 11.05 17.31
C GLY A 187 6.02 9.68 16.96
N VAL A 188 5.23 9.64 15.86
CA VAL A 188 4.70 8.39 15.32
C VAL A 188 5.84 7.59 14.73
N SER A 189 6.03 6.37 15.20
CA SER A 189 7.03 5.49 14.63
C SER A 189 6.57 5.00 13.26
N VAL A 190 7.37 5.24 12.23
CA VAL A 190 7.19 4.63 10.89
C VAL A 190 7.09 3.11 11.01
N ALA A 191 7.87 2.54 11.93
CA ALA A 191 7.88 1.12 12.21
C ALA A 191 6.52 0.61 12.74
N GLU A 192 5.79 1.42 13.51
CA GLU A 192 4.44 1.07 13.96
C GLU A 192 3.45 1.00 12.79
N ILE A 193 3.49 1.98 11.87
CA ILE A 193 2.67 1.94 10.66
C ILE A 193 3.05 0.74 9.78
N LEU A 194 4.33 0.45 9.66
CA LEU A 194 4.82 -0.70 8.90
C LEU A 194 4.40 -2.04 9.51
N SER A 195 4.31 -2.16 10.83
CA SER A 195 3.87 -3.41 11.47
C SER A 195 2.43 -3.77 11.15
N TYR A 196 1.57 -2.77 10.97
CA TYR A 196 0.17 -2.99 10.56
C TYR A 196 0.05 -3.26 9.05
N ALA A 197 0.96 -2.70 8.28
CA ALA A 197 0.92 -2.73 6.83
C ALA A 197 1.43 -4.04 6.19
N SER A 198 1.98 -4.95 6.96
CA SER A 198 2.56 -6.22 6.48
C SER A 198 1.57 -7.09 5.69
N SER A 199 0.26 -6.84 5.84
CA SER A 199 -0.80 -7.58 5.14
C SER A 199 -0.93 -7.21 3.64
N PHE A 200 -0.41 -6.06 3.18
CA PHE A 200 -0.78 -5.52 1.86
C PHE A 200 0.36 -5.25 0.88
N GLY A 201 1.61 -5.31 1.26
CA GLY A 201 2.65 -4.97 0.29
C GLY A 201 4.08 -5.17 0.75
N SER A 202 5.00 -5.07 -0.17
CA SER A 202 6.40 -5.01 0.20
C SER A 202 6.65 -3.71 0.97
N LEU A 203 7.34 -3.82 2.07
CA LEU A 203 7.69 -2.72 2.97
C LEU A 203 8.43 -1.57 2.25
N ALA A 204 9.08 -1.87 1.12
CA ALA A 204 9.81 -0.88 0.34
C ALA A 204 8.91 0.21 -0.31
N THR A 205 7.73 -0.18 -0.83
CA THR A 205 6.80 0.78 -1.45
C THR A 205 6.17 1.70 -0.41
N MET A 206 5.83 1.13 0.74
CA MET A 206 5.28 1.87 1.87
C MET A 206 6.32 2.83 2.45
N PHE A 207 7.57 2.42 2.49
CA PHE A 207 8.65 3.21 3.02
C PHE A 207 8.90 4.49 2.22
N ALA A 208 8.92 4.40 0.88
CA ALA A 208 9.07 5.57 0.01
C ALA A 208 7.94 6.59 0.23
N THR A 209 6.71 6.11 0.45
CA THR A 209 5.54 6.97 0.70
C THR A 209 5.60 7.58 2.10
N ILE A 210 5.96 6.82 3.12
CA ILE A 210 6.04 7.28 4.52
C ILE A 210 7.18 8.27 4.73
N THR A 211 8.35 8.07 4.11
CA THR A 211 9.46 9.03 4.19
C THR A 211 9.11 10.38 3.59
N ASN A 212 8.30 10.41 2.52
CA ASN A 212 7.80 11.65 1.93
C ASN A 212 6.74 12.35 2.83
N LEU A 213 5.95 11.59 3.59
CA LEU A 213 4.96 12.12 4.52
C LEU A 213 5.57 12.67 5.82
N ILE A 214 6.75 12.22 6.22
CA ILE A 214 7.43 12.67 7.45
C ILE A 214 8.26 13.93 7.19
N LYS A 215 8.73 14.16 5.96
CA LYS A 215 9.49 15.36 5.56
C LYS A 215 8.63 16.61 5.35
N LYS A 216 7.32 16.50 5.40
CA LYS A 216 6.36 17.60 5.44
C LYS A 216 5.84 17.81 6.85
#